data_7753170132e621ca6b0ac5633cfc440a
#
_entry.id   7753170132e621ca6b0ac5633cfc440a
#
_cell.length_a   1.000
_cell.length_b   1.000
_cell.length_c   1.000
_cell.angle_alpha   90.00
_cell.angle_beta   90.00
_cell.angle_gamma   90.00
#
_symmetry.space_group_name_H-M   'P 1'
#
loop_
_entity.id
_entity.type
_entity.pdbx_description
1 polymer ?
#
loop_
_entity_poly.entity_id
_entity_poly.type
_entity_poly.pdbx_seq_one_letter_code
_entity_poly.pdbx_strand_id
1 'polypeptide(L)'
;MENIKDYQQYLRGYNYTGITPVIIDFYATWCGPCQALAPMLKRLADECEGRIKVLKVDVDKNQALAAAARIQSIPTLFFITKEGDIERIVGGLPYRELVRMAEKISK
;
A
#
# COMPACT_ATOMS: atom_id res chain seq x y z
N MET A 1 0.98 -8.25 -7.68
CA MET A 1 1.28 -6.94 -7.03
C MET A 1 2.58 -6.40 -7.62
N GLU A 2 2.55 -5.20 -8.09
CA GLU A 2 3.68 -4.56 -8.74
C GLU A 2 4.60 -3.91 -7.71
N ASN A 3 5.93 -4.07 -7.87
CA ASN A 3 6.92 -3.31 -7.11
C ASN A 3 7.12 -1.96 -7.77
N ILE A 4 7.03 -0.89 -7.00
CA ILE A 4 7.19 0.48 -7.49
C ILE A 4 8.32 1.19 -6.76
N LYS A 5 8.85 2.26 -7.37
CA LYS A 5 9.94 3.06 -6.82
C LYS A 5 9.48 4.41 -6.29
N ASP A 6 8.23 4.76 -6.52
CA ASP A 6 7.67 6.05 -6.10
C ASP A 6 6.16 5.93 -6.04
N TYR A 7 5.55 6.66 -5.11
CA TYR A 7 4.10 6.70 -4.95
C TYR A 7 3.52 8.11 -5.02
N GLN A 8 4.35 9.11 -5.21
CA GLN A 8 3.91 10.51 -5.18
C GLN A 8 2.83 10.78 -6.23
N GLN A 9 2.88 10.08 -7.36
CA GLN A 9 1.88 10.23 -8.42
C GLN A 9 0.45 9.92 -7.96
N TYR A 10 0.30 9.21 -6.83
CA TYR A 10 -1.01 8.84 -6.30
C TYR A 10 -1.52 9.81 -5.23
N LEU A 11 -0.77 10.85 -4.92
CA LEU A 11 -1.11 11.78 -3.86
C LEU A 11 -1.90 12.99 -4.36
N ARG A 12 -2.72 13.53 -3.47
CA ARG A 12 -3.41 14.80 -3.72
C ARG A 12 -2.37 15.89 -4.00
N GLY A 13 -2.61 16.71 -5.01
CA GLY A 13 -1.69 17.79 -5.41
C GLY A 13 -0.71 17.43 -6.50
N TYR A 14 -0.56 16.16 -6.78
CA TYR A 14 0.13 15.70 -7.99
C TYR A 14 -0.91 15.49 -9.08
N ASN A 15 -0.49 15.42 -10.33
CA ASN A 15 -1.41 15.27 -11.46
C ASN A 15 -2.07 13.87 -11.47
N TYR A 16 -2.62 13.50 -10.31
CA TYR A 16 -3.28 12.22 -10.17
C TYR A 16 -4.68 12.31 -10.77
N THR A 17 -4.83 11.68 -11.90
CA THR A 17 -6.13 11.53 -12.57
C THR A 17 -6.71 10.17 -12.23
N GLY A 18 -6.32 9.61 -11.10
CA GLY A 18 -6.64 8.25 -10.73
C GLY A 18 -8.12 8.00 -10.57
N ILE A 19 -8.56 6.97 -11.23
CA ILE A 19 -9.93 6.47 -11.11
C ILE A 19 -9.97 5.29 -10.14
N THR A 20 -8.80 4.91 -9.60
CA THR A 20 -8.66 3.71 -8.79
C THR A 20 -7.91 4.04 -7.50
N PRO A 21 -8.46 3.69 -6.33
CA PRO A 21 -7.72 3.79 -5.08
C PRO A 21 -6.51 2.85 -5.09
N VAL A 22 -5.53 3.12 -4.23
CA VAL A 22 -4.26 2.40 -4.21
C VAL A 22 -3.91 1.98 -2.79
N ILE A 23 -3.42 0.77 -2.64
CA ILE A 23 -2.82 0.29 -1.39
C ILE A 23 -1.33 0.08 -1.67
N ILE A 24 -0.47 0.64 -0.80
CA ILE A 24 0.97 0.47 -0.93
C ILE A 24 1.51 -0.25 0.30
N ASP A 25 2.23 -1.34 0.08
CA ASP A 25 2.87 -2.15 1.11
C ASP A 25 4.37 -1.84 1.13
N PHE A 26 4.82 -1.16 2.20
CA PHE A 26 6.24 -0.95 2.46
C PHE A 26 6.76 -2.16 3.22
N TYR A 27 7.68 -2.89 2.62
CA TYR A 27 8.13 -4.18 3.13
C TYR A 27 9.64 -4.36 2.95
N ALA A 28 10.17 -5.44 3.54
CA ALA A 28 11.50 -5.95 3.23
C ALA A 28 11.41 -7.47 3.08
N THR A 29 12.30 -8.04 2.30
CA THR A 29 12.30 -9.49 2.03
C THR A 29 12.61 -10.33 3.27
N TRP A 30 13.37 -9.77 4.22
CA TRP A 30 13.78 -10.46 5.45
C TRP A 30 12.76 -10.31 6.58
N CYS A 31 11.71 -9.53 6.39
CA CYS A 31 10.76 -9.20 7.45
C CYS A 31 9.69 -10.30 7.58
N GLY A 32 9.67 -11.00 8.71
CA GLY A 32 8.72 -12.08 8.95
C GLY A 32 7.24 -11.63 8.87
N PRO A 33 6.83 -10.56 9.59
CA PRO A 33 5.46 -10.06 9.48
C PRO A 33 5.08 -9.62 8.07
N CYS A 34 6.04 -9.09 7.30
CA CYS A 34 5.80 -8.73 5.90
C CYS A 34 5.50 -9.96 5.05
N GLN A 35 6.24 -11.04 5.30
CA GLN A 35 6.04 -12.31 4.61
C GLN A 35 4.67 -12.92 4.92
N ALA A 36 4.24 -12.81 6.17
CA ALA A 36 2.91 -13.28 6.58
C ALA A 36 1.79 -12.46 5.94
N LEU A 37 2.02 -11.16 5.74
CA LEU A 37 1.03 -10.27 5.14
C LEU A 37 0.90 -10.46 3.63
N ALA A 38 1.99 -10.84 2.96
CA ALA A 38 2.06 -10.91 1.49
C ALA A 38 0.93 -11.75 0.85
N PRO A 39 0.66 -13.00 1.31
CA PRO A 39 -0.41 -13.78 0.70
C PRO A 39 -1.81 -13.18 0.91
N MET A 40 -2.01 -12.49 2.03
CA MET A 40 -3.28 -11.80 2.28
C MET A 40 -3.48 -10.63 1.35
N LEU A 41 -2.42 -9.86 1.09
CA LEU A 41 -2.48 -8.75 0.13
C LEU A 41 -2.66 -9.25 -1.30
N LYS A 42 -2.03 -10.37 -1.65
CA LYS A 42 -2.23 -10.97 -2.97
C LYS A 42 -3.67 -11.39 -3.17
N ARG A 43 -4.25 -12.03 -2.16
CA ARG A 43 -5.66 -12.41 -2.19
C ARG A 43 -6.56 -11.19 -2.37
N LEU A 44 -6.28 -10.13 -1.61
CA LEU A 44 -7.03 -8.89 -1.71
C LEU A 44 -6.89 -8.27 -3.11
N ALA A 45 -5.68 -8.25 -3.65
CA ALA A 45 -5.43 -7.73 -4.99
C ALA A 45 -6.23 -8.49 -6.04
N ASP A 46 -6.27 -9.82 -5.95
CA ASP A 46 -7.01 -10.66 -6.86
C ASP A 46 -8.53 -10.40 -6.77
N GLU A 47 -9.04 -10.29 -5.55
CA GLU A 47 -10.47 -10.05 -5.31
C GLU A 47 -10.91 -8.64 -5.69
N CYS A 48 -9.99 -7.67 -5.66
CA CYS A 48 -10.28 -6.26 -5.95
C CYS A 48 -9.76 -5.83 -7.33
N GLU A 49 -9.36 -6.77 -8.19
CA GLU A 49 -8.84 -6.45 -9.51
C GLU A 49 -9.80 -5.53 -10.27
N GLY A 50 -9.25 -4.44 -10.83
CA GLY A 50 -10.03 -3.44 -11.54
C GLY A 50 -10.66 -2.38 -10.65
N ARG A 51 -10.70 -2.58 -9.32
CA ARG A 51 -11.30 -1.64 -8.38
C ARG A 51 -10.27 -0.95 -7.49
N ILE A 52 -9.23 -1.68 -7.11
CA ILE A 52 -8.15 -1.18 -6.24
C ILE A 52 -6.84 -1.70 -6.79
N LYS A 53 -5.83 -0.84 -6.81
CA LYS A 53 -4.48 -1.21 -7.19
C LYS A 53 -3.68 -1.52 -5.93
N VAL A 54 -3.03 -2.67 -5.87
CA VAL A 54 -2.17 -3.04 -4.74
C VAL A 54 -0.73 -3.06 -5.23
N LEU A 55 0.11 -2.22 -4.62
CA LEU A 55 1.49 -1.99 -5.02
C LEU A 55 2.42 -2.26 -3.85
N LYS A 56 3.70 -2.45 -4.13
CA LYS A 56 4.72 -2.76 -3.12
C LYS A 56 5.93 -1.84 -3.28
N VAL A 57 6.53 -1.47 -2.15
CA VAL A 57 7.82 -0.76 -2.13
C VAL A 57 8.76 -1.54 -1.22
N ASP A 58 9.86 -2.04 -1.79
CA ASP A 58 10.93 -2.67 -1.03
C ASP A 58 11.78 -1.57 -0.38
N VAL A 59 11.75 -1.47 0.95
CA VAL A 59 12.43 -0.38 1.65
C VAL A 59 13.95 -0.47 1.55
N ASP A 60 14.49 -1.67 1.38
CA ASP A 60 15.94 -1.83 1.24
C ASP A 60 16.42 -1.33 -0.12
N LYS A 61 15.60 -1.48 -1.14
CA LYS A 61 15.93 -1.02 -2.50
C LYS A 61 15.52 0.45 -2.74
N ASN A 62 14.77 1.04 -1.83
CA ASN A 62 14.24 2.39 -1.98
C ASN A 62 14.39 3.16 -0.67
N GLN A 63 15.63 3.21 -0.15
CA GLN A 63 15.89 3.77 1.18
C GLN A 63 15.56 5.24 1.28
N ALA A 64 15.86 6.02 0.25
CA ALA A 64 15.54 7.45 0.24
C ALA A 64 14.03 7.69 0.28
N LEU A 65 13.27 6.90 -0.47
CA LEU A 65 11.81 7.01 -0.48
C LEU A 65 11.24 6.61 0.88
N ALA A 66 11.74 5.53 1.47
CA ALA A 66 11.29 5.08 2.78
C ALA A 66 11.54 6.14 3.85
N ALA A 67 12.71 6.79 3.82
CA ALA A 67 13.05 7.87 4.75
C ALA A 67 12.14 9.07 4.54
N ALA A 68 11.92 9.47 3.29
CA ALA A 68 11.02 10.59 2.97
C ALA A 68 9.58 10.31 3.38
N ALA A 69 9.14 9.07 3.28
CA ALA A 69 7.82 8.63 3.72
C ALA A 69 7.75 8.40 5.22
N ARG A 70 8.86 8.56 5.94
CA ARG A 70 8.96 8.33 7.39
C ARG A 70 8.54 6.93 7.79
N ILE A 71 9.02 5.94 7.04
CA ILE A 71 8.79 4.54 7.36
C ILE A 71 9.75 4.14 8.46
N GLN A 72 9.24 3.90 9.67
CA GLN A 72 10.04 3.54 10.84
C GLN A 72 9.91 2.06 11.19
N SER A 73 8.81 1.45 10.81
CA SER A 73 8.52 0.05 11.07
C SER A 73 7.92 -0.57 9.83
N ILE A 74 8.16 -1.85 9.62
CA ILE A 74 7.57 -2.59 8.51
C ILE A 74 6.87 -3.85 9.04
N PRO A 75 5.77 -4.26 8.40
CA PRO A 75 5.15 -3.60 7.25
C PRO A 75 4.46 -2.30 7.63
N THR A 76 4.41 -1.36 6.70
CA THR A 76 3.55 -0.18 6.80
C THR A 76 2.70 -0.14 5.54
N LEU A 77 1.40 0.05 5.71
CA LEU A 77 0.46 0.11 4.60
C LEU A 77 -0.06 1.54 4.44
N PHE A 78 -0.06 2.02 3.20
CA PHE A 78 -0.74 3.25 2.83
C PHE A 78 -2.00 2.87 2.09
N PHE A 79 -3.13 3.37 2.58
CA PHE A 79 -4.44 3.24 1.91
C PHE A 79 -4.74 4.60 1.31
N ILE A 80 -4.73 4.69 -0.02
CA ILE A 80 -4.83 5.97 -0.73
C ILE A 80 -6.15 6.00 -1.50
N THR A 81 -6.98 7.01 -1.20
CA THR A 81 -8.24 7.22 -1.92
C THR A 81 -7.97 7.67 -3.35
N LYS A 82 -8.98 7.60 -4.20
CA LYS A 82 -8.87 8.09 -5.58
C LYS A 82 -8.59 9.60 -5.63
N GLU A 83 -8.90 10.33 -4.57
CA GLU A 83 -8.59 11.75 -4.44
C GLU A 83 -7.17 12.01 -3.95
N GLY A 84 -6.43 10.97 -3.56
CA GLY A 84 -5.06 11.09 -3.13
C GLY A 84 -4.85 11.31 -1.63
N ASP A 85 -5.87 11.05 -0.82
CA ASP A 85 -5.75 11.13 0.64
C ASP A 85 -5.21 9.80 1.18
N ILE A 86 -4.27 9.88 2.13
CA ILE A 86 -3.59 8.70 2.68
C ILE A 86 -4.07 8.41 4.10
N GLU A 87 -4.35 7.13 4.37
CA GLU A 87 -4.40 6.62 5.73
C GLU A 87 -3.27 5.62 5.91
N ARG A 88 -2.42 5.86 6.90
CA ARG A 88 -1.24 5.04 7.20
C ARG A 88 -1.57 4.06 8.32
N ILE A 89 -1.27 2.79 8.10
CA ILE A 89 -1.40 1.75 9.13
C ILE A 89 -0.04 1.08 9.29
N VAL A 90 0.48 1.08 10.51
CA VAL A 90 1.76 0.42 10.84
C VAL A 90 1.47 -0.97 11.37
N GLY A 91 2.20 -1.96 10.85
CA GLY A 91 2.02 -3.34 11.21
C GLY A 91 1.04 -4.05 10.29
N GLY A 92 0.89 -5.35 10.49
CA GLY A 92 -0.06 -6.15 9.71
C GLY A 92 -1.48 -6.01 10.23
N LEU A 93 -2.42 -6.33 9.37
CA LEU A 93 -3.85 -6.36 9.71
C LEU A 93 -4.41 -7.74 9.39
N PRO A 94 -5.40 -8.21 10.17
CA PRO A 94 -6.17 -9.39 9.77
C PRO A 94 -6.86 -9.15 8.43
N TYR A 95 -7.08 -10.21 7.68
CA TYR A 95 -7.68 -10.08 6.35
C TYR A 95 -9.00 -9.30 6.36
N ARG A 96 -9.83 -9.55 7.37
CA ARG A 96 -11.10 -8.83 7.54
C ARG A 96 -10.90 -7.31 7.58
N GLU A 97 -9.86 -6.85 8.30
CA GLU A 97 -9.56 -5.43 8.41
C GLU A 97 -8.98 -4.87 7.10
N LEU A 98 -8.19 -5.67 6.39
CA LEU A 98 -7.71 -5.28 5.06
C LEU A 98 -8.89 -5.04 4.11
N VAL A 99 -9.88 -5.94 4.12
CA VAL A 99 -11.09 -5.80 3.31
C VAL A 99 -11.86 -4.55 3.70
N ARG A 100 -12.01 -4.31 5.01
CA ARG A 100 -12.71 -3.13 5.51
C ARG A 100 -12.04 -1.83 5.03
N MET A 101 -10.71 -1.77 5.12
CA MET A 101 -9.95 -0.61 4.66
C MET A 101 -10.04 -0.44 3.15
N ALA A 102 -9.98 -1.54 2.42
CA ALA A 102 -10.14 -1.52 0.96
C ALA A 102 -11.51 -0.96 0.57
N GLU A 103 -12.56 -1.38 1.24
CA GLU A 103 -13.91 -0.86 1.00
C GLU A 103 -13.98 0.62 1.34
N LYS A 104 -13.34 1.04 2.42
CA LYS A 104 -13.33 2.44 2.86
C LYS A 104 -12.73 3.36 1.79
N ILE A 105 -11.61 2.97 1.18
CA ILE A 105 -10.97 3.81 0.15
C ILE A 105 -11.65 3.69 -1.21
N SER A 106 -12.55 2.73 -1.38
CA SER A 106 -13.25 2.51 -2.65
C SER A 106 -14.50 3.37 -2.81
N LYS A 107 -14.87 4.10 -1.76
CA LYS A 107 -16.08 4.94 -1.78
C LYS A 107 -15.90 6.24 -2.54
#